data_e2769bc3709636b98d022eb90052b5b7
#
_entry.id   e2769bc3709636b98d022eb90052b5b7
#
_cell.length_a   1.000
_cell.length_b   1.000
_cell.length_c   1.000
_cell.angle_alpha   90.00
_cell.angle_beta   90.00
_cell.angle_gamma   90.00
#
_symmetry.space_group_name_H-M   'P 1'
#
loop_
_entity.id
_entity.type
_entity.pdbx_description
1 polymer ?
#
loop_
_entity_poly.entity_id
_entity_poly.type
_entity_poly.pdbx_seq_one_letter_code
_entity_poly.pdbx_strand_id
1 'polypeptide(L)'
;MIAANFSEFRAKLKGFLDNVENNNETLIIKRRTGKGAVMISLEEYNSIMETMHLLSSKKNADRLYESIEQMKSGKTVKTKLDD
;
A
#
# COMPACT_ATOMS: atom_id res chain seq x y z
N MET A 1 -0.26 14.06 -3.50
CA MET A 1 -0.20 13.50 -2.13
C MET A 1 -1.26 14.17 -1.26
N ILE A 2 -2.02 13.36 -0.55
CA ILE A 2 -3.11 13.84 0.30
C ILE A 2 -2.83 13.38 1.73
N ALA A 3 -3.15 14.21 2.70
CA ALA A 3 -3.03 13.83 4.11
C ALA A 3 -4.40 13.92 4.77
N ALA A 4 -4.72 12.95 5.60
CA ALA A 4 -5.98 12.91 6.32
C ALA A 4 -5.74 12.32 7.71
N ASN A 5 -6.55 12.76 8.68
CA ASN A 5 -6.52 12.10 9.97
C ASN A 5 -7.37 10.84 9.92
N PHE A 6 -7.23 10.00 10.94
CA PHE A 6 -7.91 8.72 10.95
C PHE A 6 -9.44 8.86 10.87
N SER A 7 -9.98 9.84 11.55
CA SER A 7 -11.44 10.05 11.56
C SER A 7 -11.97 10.40 10.18
N GLU A 8 -11.27 11.27 9.48
CA GLU A 8 -11.63 11.62 8.10
C GLU A 8 -11.51 10.41 7.17
N PHE A 9 -10.42 9.69 7.31
CA PHE A 9 -10.18 8.50 6.50
C PHE A 9 -11.31 7.49 6.69
N ARG A 10 -11.65 7.21 7.94
CA ARG A 10 -12.71 6.24 8.22
C ARG A 10 -14.06 6.68 7.69
N ALA A 11 -14.37 7.98 7.82
CA ALA A 11 -15.66 8.51 7.38
C ALA A 11 -15.81 8.50 5.86
N LYS A 12 -14.71 8.69 5.15
CA LYS A 12 -14.73 8.81 3.68
C LYS A 12 -13.87 7.75 3.01
N LEU A 13 -13.85 6.57 3.57
CA LEU A 13 -12.96 5.50 3.13
C LEU A 13 -13.08 5.21 1.64
N LYS A 14 -14.30 5.05 1.14
CA LYS A 14 -14.50 4.74 -0.27
C LYS A 14 -13.95 5.83 -1.18
N GLY A 15 -14.20 7.09 -0.83
CA GLY A 15 -13.70 8.21 -1.62
C GLY A 15 -12.19 8.25 -1.67
N PHE A 16 -11.54 8.02 -0.55
CA PHE A 16 -10.09 7.97 -0.50
C PHE A 16 -9.54 6.80 -1.29
N LEU A 17 -10.16 5.63 -1.18
CA LEU A 17 -9.73 4.46 -1.94
C LEU A 17 -9.85 4.71 -3.44
N ASP A 18 -10.95 5.30 -3.87
CA ASP A 18 -11.17 5.61 -5.29
C ASP A 18 -10.09 6.57 -5.80
N ASN A 19 -9.75 7.58 -5.03
CA ASN A 19 -8.69 8.52 -5.42
C ASN A 19 -7.34 7.84 -5.53
N VAL A 20 -7.03 6.98 -4.58
CA VAL A 20 -5.75 6.26 -4.57
C VAL A 20 -5.67 5.31 -5.76
N GLU A 21 -6.73 4.58 -6.02
CA GLU A 21 -6.74 3.60 -7.11
C GLU A 21 -6.76 4.25 -8.50
N ASN A 22 -7.61 5.24 -8.68
CA ASN A 22 -7.84 5.81 -10.01
C ASN A 22 -6.85 6.90 -10.39
N ASN A 23 -6.35 7.64 -9.41
CA ASN A 23 -5.47 8.77 -9.67
C ASN A 23 -4.03 8.51 -9.25
N ASN A 24 -3.73 7.31 -8.77
CA ASN A 24 -2.42 6.97 -8.21
C ASN A 24 -1.98 7.99 -7.17
N GLU A 25 -2.93 8.44 -6.36
CA GLU A 25 -2.68 9.41 -5.31
C GLU A 25 -2.11 8.70 -4.09
N THR A 26 -1.15 9.34 -3.44
CA THR A 26 -0.61 8.82 -2.18
C THR A 26 -1.38 9.44 -1.03
N LEU A 27 -1.92 8.61 -0.16
CA LEU A 27 -2.66 9.07 1.01
C LEU A 27 -1.87 8.80 2.28
N ILE A 28 -1.66 9.85 3.06
CA ILE A 28 -1.01 9.73 4.36
C ILE A 28 -2.09 9.80 5.43
N ILE A 29 -2.19 8.76 6.24
CA ILE A 29 -3.17 8.67 7.30
C ILE A 29 -2.47 8.94 8.62
N LYS A 30 -2.83 10.04 9.27
CA LYS A 30 -2.22 10.44 10.53
C LYS A 30 -3.06 10.00 11.70
N ARG A 31 -2.39 9.58 12.76
CA ARG A 31 -3.06 9.17 13.98
C ARG A 31 -2.59 10.02 15.16
N ARG A 32 -3.42 10.08 16.19
CA ARG A 32 -3.10 10.86 17.40
C ARG A 32 -1.86 10.34 18.11
N THR A 33 -1.54 9.08 17.95
CA THR A 33 -0.39 8.46 18.58
C THR A 33 0.94 8.94 18.01
N GLY A 34 0.91 9.77 16.99
CA GLY A 34 2.12 10.17 16.28
C GLY A 34 2.55 9.17 15.24
N LYS A 35 1.87 8.04 15.17
CA LYS A 35 2.10 7.03 14.15
C LYS A 35 1.11 7.25 13.02
N GLY A 36 1.19 6.44 12.01
CA GLY A 36 0.29 6.56 10.88
C GLY A 36 0.59 5.53 9.83
N ALA A 37 0.00 5.73 8.67
CA ALA A 37 0.16 4.79 7.57
C ALA A 37 0.15 5.55 6.25
N VAL A 38 0.66 4.92 5.22
CA VAL A 38 0.62 5.46 3.87
C VAL A 38 -0.14 4.46 3.01
N MET A 39 -1.08 4.96 2.22
CA MET A 39 -1.83 4.15 1.29
C MET A 39 -1.49 4.57 -0.13
N ILE A 40 -1.15 3.60 -0.95
CA ILE A 40 -0.87 3.81 -2.36
C ILE A 40 -1.62 2.75 -3.16
N SER A 41 -1.78 2.98 -4.46
CA SER A 41 -2.42 1.98 -5.30
C SER A 41 -1.53 0.74 -5.43
N LEU A 42 -2.14 -0.38 -5.76
CA LEU A 42 -1.38 -1.60 -5.98
C LEU A 42 -0.44 -1.44 -7.17
N GLU A 43 -0.87 -0.71 -8.18
CA GLU A 43 -0.04 -0.40 -9.34
C GLU A 43 1.22 0.38 -8.94
N GLU A 44 1.02 1.41 -8.11
CA GLU A 44 2.13 2.21 -7.61
C GLU A 44 3.08 1.38 -6.76
N TYR A 45 2.53 0.54 -5.90
CA TYR A 45 3.33 -0.35 -5.06
C TYR A 45 4.19 -1.29 -5.90
N ASN A 46 3.58 -1.89 -6.91
CA ASN A 46 4.32 -2.79 -7.80
C ASN A 46 5.43 -2.07 -8.55
N SER A 47 5.17 -0.84 -8.97
CA SER A 47 6.15 -0.02 -9.65
C SER A 47 7.35 0.28 -8.75
N ILE A 48 7.07 0.63 -7.50
CA ILE A 48 8.13 0.90 -6.51
C ILE A 48 8.96 -0.36 -6.25
N MET A 49 8.30 -1.49 -6.10
CA MET A 49 8.98 -2.74 -5.84
C MET A 49 9.86 -3.15 -7.02
N GLU A 50 9.38 -2.93 -8.22
CA GLU A 50 10.16 -3.21 -9.42
C GLU A 50 11.42 -2.34 -9.49
N THR A 51 11.26 -1.06 -9.18
CA THR A 51 12.40 -0.14 -9.13
C THR A 51 13.41 -0.57 -8.09
N MET A 52 12.95 -0.97 -6.93
CA MET A 52 13.83 -1.47 -5.87
C MET A 52 14.55 -2.74 -6.29
N HIS A 53 13.86 -3.61 -7.02
CA HIS A 53 14.46 -4.83 -7.55
C HIS A 53 15.65 -4.50 -8.47
N LEU A 54 15.47 -3.53 -9.35
CA LEU A 54 16.50 -3.12 -10.28
C LEU A 54 17.71 -2.51 -9.60
N LEU A 55 17.49 -1.85 -8.45
CA LEU A 55 18.53 -1.16 -7.72
C LEU A 55 19.19 -2.01 -6.63
N SER A 56 18.56 -3.12 -6.26
CA SER A 56 19.03 -3.97 -5.18
C SER A 56 19.89 -5.11 -5.69
N SER A 57 20.65 -5.73 -4.78
CA SER A 57 21.37 -6.95 -5.14
C SER A 57 20.35 -8.05 -5.45
N LYS A 58 20.75 -8.99 -6.27
CA LYS A 58 19.87 -10.08 -6.66
C LYS A 58 19.30 -10.83 -5.46
N LYS A 59 20.11 -11.04 -4.44
CA LYS A 59 19.70 -11.75 -3.25
C LYS A 59 18.58 -11.02 -2.52
N ASN A 60 18.73 -9.72 -2.36
CA ASN A 60 17.69 -8.91 -1.69
C ASN A 60 16.43 -8.82 -2.54
N ALA A 61 16.60 -8.73 -3.83
CA ALA A 61 15.47 -8.67 -4.74
C ALA A 61 14.65 -9.95 -4.68
N ASP A 62 15.30 -11.10 -4.62
CA ASP A 62 14.63 -12.38 -4.53
C ASP A 62 13.80 -12.47 -3.25
N ARG A 63 14.33 -11.97 -2.15
CA ARG A 63 13.60 -11.94 -0.88
C ARG A 63 12.36 -11.08 -0.95
N LEU A 64 12.47 -9.92 -1.56
CA LEU A 64 11.34 -9.02 -1.72
C LEU A 64 10.25 -9.66 -2.56
N TYR A 65 10.62 -10.28 -3.66
CA TYR A 65 9.65 -10.94 -4.52
C TYR A 65 8.97 -12.10 -3.82
N GLU A 66 9.71 -12.85 -3.05
CA GLU A 66 9.15 -13.94 -2.28
C GLU A 66 8.08 -13.43 -1.30
N SER A 67 8.37 -12.33 -0.61
CA SER A 67 7.41 -11.71 0.30
C SER A 67 6.16 -11.24 -0.42
N ILE A 68 6.34 -10.61 -1.58
CA ILE A 68 5.22 -10.13 -2.38
C ILE A 68 4.34 -11.29 -2.83
N GLU A 69 4.94 -12.37 -3.28
CA GLU A 69 4.20 -13.55 -3.71
C GLU A 69 3.40 -14.16 -2.58
N GLN A 70 3.97 -14.21 -1.38
CA GLN A 70 3.26 -14.71 -0.22
C GLN A 70 2.03 -13.86 0.07
N MET A 71 2.16 -12.57 -0.03
CA MET A 71 1.03 -11.67 0.16
C MET A 71 -0.04 -11.87 -0.91
N LYS A 72 0.38 -12.00 -2.15
CA LYS A 72 -0.55 -12.21 -3.26
C LYS A 72 -1.27 -13.54 -3.17
N SER A 73 -0.60 -14.56 -2.67
CA SER A 73 -1.20 -15.89 -2.56
C SER A 73 -2.16 -15.98 -1.37
N GLY A 74 -2.18 -14.97 -0.53
CA GLY A 74 -3.07 -14.94 0.62
C GLY A 74 -2.63 -15.79 1.79
N LYS A 75 -1.42 -16.28 1.78
CA LYS A 75 -0.93 -17.13 2.87
C LYS A 75 -0.83 -16.38 4.19
N THR A 76 -0.52 -15.10 4.11
CA THR A 76 -0.39 -14.25 5.29
C THR A 76 -1.61 -13.40 5.53
N VAL A 77 -2.52 -13.36 4.58
CA VAL A 77 -3.71 -12.53 4.65
C VAL A 77 -4.92 -13.42 4.67
N LYS A 78 -5.65 -13.37 5.75
CA LYS A 78 -6.85 -14.19 5.92
C LYS A 78 -8.10 -13.46 5.51
N THR A 79 -8.02 -12.16 5.46
CA THR A 79 -9.17 -11.33 5.21
C THR A 79 -9.55 -11.35 3.76
N LYS A 80 -10.79 -11.58 3.49
CA LYS A 80 -11.32 -11.39 2.17
C LYS A 80 -11.51 -9.91 1.93
N LEU A 81 -11.11 -9.49 0.77
CA LEU A 81 -11.33 -8.12 0.37
C LEU A 81 -12.61 -8.07 -0.43
N ASP A 82 -13.69 -7.97 0.29
CA ASP A 82 -15.00 -7.85 -0.37
C ASP A 82 -15.27 -6.39 -0.64
N ASP A 83 -15.36 -6.09 -1.88
CA ASP A 83 -15.69 -4.73 -2.28
C ASP A 83 -17.16 -4.55 -2.53
#